data_7acf20da442f894fc390525d08f22106
#
_entry.id   7acf20da442f894fc390525d08f22106
#
_cell.length_a   1.000
_cell.length_b   1.000
_cell.length_c   1.000
_cell.angle_alpha   90.00
_cell.angle_beta   90.00
_cell.angle_gamma   90.00
#
_symmetry.space_group_name_H-M   'P 1'
#
loop_
_entity.id
_entity.type
_entity.pdbx_description
1 polymer ?
#
loop_
_entity_poly.entity_id
_entity_poly.type
_entity_poly.pdbx_seq_one_letter_code
_entity_poly.pdbx_strand_id
1 'polypeptide(L)' 'MTLEEQKQIAIDYYVNLMRIKAHETGENKELDYQIKIARIKLANFSIDISELEY' A
#
# COMPACT_ATOMS: atom_id res chain seq x y z
N MET A 1 17.85 -9.74 0.96
CA MET A 1 17.04 -8.85 0.11
C MET A 1 17.69 -7.49 -0.01
N THR A 2 17.74 -6.95 -1.21
CA THR A 2 18.23 -5.60 -1.42
C THR A 2 17.18 -4.59 -1.01
N LEU A 3 17.60 -3.34 -0.78
CA LEU A 3 16.68 -2.26 -0.44
C LEU A 3 15.64 -2.05 -1.56
N GLU A 4 16.08 -2.12 -2.81
CA GLU A 4 15.18 -1.95 -3.96
C GLU A 4 14.12 -3.03 -4.01
N GLU A 5 14.49 -4.28 -3.71
CA GLU A 5 13.52 -5.38 -3.66
C GLU A 5 12.50 -5.15 -2.53
N GLN A 6 12.97 -4.68 -1.38
CA GLN A 6 12.07 -4.37 -0.27
C GLN A 6 11.10 -3.25 -0.61
N LYS A 7 11.59 -2.21 -1.29
CA LYS A 7 10.73 -1.12 -1.75
C LYS A 7 9.67 -1.64 -2.73
N GLN A 8 10.07 -2.47 -3.67
CA GLN A 8 9.14 -2.99 -4.68
C GLN A 8 8.06 -3.85 -4.03
N ILE A 9 8.44 -4.68 -3.06
CA ILE A 9 7.47 -5.51 -2.32
C ILE A 9 6.46 -4.61 -1.60
N ALA A 10 6.92 -3.53 -0.97
CA ALA A 10 6.05 -2.60 -0.26
C ALA A 10 5.10 -1.89 -1.22
N ILE A 11 5.59 -1.47 -2.37
CA ILE A 11 4.77 -0.83 -3.40
C ILE A 11 3.71 -1.80 -3.92
N ASP A 12 4.11 -3.01 -4.26
CA ASP A 12 3.20 -4.03 -4.78
C ASP A 12 2.11 -4.36 -3.76
N TYR A 13 2.48 -4.46 -2.50
CA TYR A 13 1.54 -4.72 -1.42
C TYR A 13 0.50 -3.60 -1.32
N TYR A 14 0.95 -2.35 -1.32
CA TYR A 14 0.06 -1.19 -1.25
C TYR A 14 -0.89 -1.14 -2.45
N VAL A 15 -0.36 -1.30 -3.65
CA VAL A 15 -1.17 -1.28 -4.87
C VAL A 15 -2.22 -2.38 -4.84
N ASN A 16 -1.83 -3.58 -4.40
CA ASN A 16 -2.76 -4.70 -4.29
C ASN A 16 -3.89 -4.40 -3.31
N LEU A 17 -3.57 -3.83 -2.16
CA LEU A 17 -4.58 -3.45 -1.18
C LEU A 17 -5.55 -2.40 -1.74
N MET A 18 -5.03 -1.43 -2.47
CA MET A 18 -5.88 -0.39 -3.07
C MET A 18 -6.80 -0.96 -4.14
N ARG A 19 -6.33 -1.93 -4.90
CA ARG A 19 -7.16 -2.61 -5.91
C ARG A 19 -8.29 -3.38 -5.24
N ILE A 20 -7.99 -4.09 -4.15
CA ILE A 20 -9.01 -4.81 -3.38
C ILE A 20 -10.05 -3.82 -2.86
N LYS A 21 -9.60 -2.70 -2.30
CA LYS A 21 -10.50 -1.69 -1.78
C LYS A 21 -11.41 -1.11 -2.88
N ALA A 22 -10.88 -0.91 -4.07
CA ALA A 22 -11.65 -0.37 -5.18
C ALA A 22 -12.78 -1.30 -5.61
N HIS A 23 -12.65 -2.60 -5.37
CA HIS A 23 -13.67 -3.59 -5.70
C HIS A 23 -14.61 -3.91 -4.54
N GLU A 24 -14.31 -3.41 -3.35
CA GLU A 24 -15.17 -3.61 -2.19
C GLU A 24 -16.39 -2.70 -2.27
N THR A 25 -17.56 -3.25 -1.93
CA THR A 25 -18.80 -2.49 -1.96
C THR A 25 -19.25 -2.07 -0.56
N GLY A 26 -18.55 -2.53 0.48
CA GLY A 26 -18.88 -2.20 1.86
C GLY A 26 -17.66 -1.73 2.63
N GLU A 27 -17.87 -1.38 3.88
CA GLU A 27 -16.79 -0.98 4.76
C GLU A 27 -16.02 -2.21 5.23
N ASN A 28 -14.70 -2.17 5.11
CA ASN A 28 -13.82 -3.22 5.59
C ASN A 28 -12.72 -2.58 6.44
N LYS A 29 -12.90 -2.62 7.76
CA LYS A 29 -11.97 -1.99 8.70
C LYS A 29 -10.59 -2.63 8.68
N GLU A 30 -10.53 -3.95 8.50
CA GLU A 30 -9.25 -4.65 8.44
C GLU A 30 -8.46 -4.23 7.22
N LEU A 31 -9.12 -4.11 6.08
CA LEU A 31 -8.47 -3.64 4.86
C LEU A 31 -7.98 -2.20 5.01
N ASP A 32 -8.79 -1.33 5.58
CA ASP A 32 -8.40 0.06 5.84
C ASP A 32 -7.19 0.14 6.77
N TYR A 33 -7.15 -0.71 7.78
CA TYR A 33 -6.01 -0.78 8.70
C TYR A 33 -4.75 -1.21 7.96
N GLN A 34 -4.83 -2.24 7.12
CA GLN A 34 -3.68 -2.71 6.36
C GLN A 34 -3.18 -1.66 5.37
N ILE A 35 -4.09 -0.91 4.75
CA ILE A 35 -3.71 0.18 3.86
C ILE A 35 -2.94 1.26 4.63
N LYS A 36 -3.42 1.60 5.81
CA LYS A 36 -2.74 2.57 6.67
C LYS A 36 -1.31 2.13 7.00
N ILE A 37 -1.13 0.86 7.38
CA ILE A 37 0.19 0.32 7.69
C ILE A 37 1.08 0.33 6.44
N ALA A 38 0.53 -0.04 5.29
CA ALA A 38 1.28 -0.01 4.04
C ALA A 38 1.78 1.39 3.70
N ARG A 39 0.94 2.42 3.92
CA ARG A 39 1.34 3.81 3.72
C ARG A 39 2.51 4.21 4.61
N ILE A 40 2.47 3.80 5.87
CA ILE A 40 3.55 4.08 6.81
C ILE A 40 4.85 3.44 6.33
N LYS A 41 4.79 2.19 5.87
CA LYS A 41 5.97 1.50 5.34
C LYS A 41 6.55 2.21 4.12
N LEU A 42 5.68 2.66 3.20
CA LEU A 42 6.14 3.41 2.03
C LEU A 42 6.79 4.72 2.43
N ALA A 43 6.23 5.42 3.40
CA ALA A 43 6.81 6.66 3.90
C ALA A 43 8.21 6.42 4.49
N ASN A 44 8.40 5.29 5.17
CA ASN A 44 9.70 4.92 5.71
C ASN A 44 10.76 4.69 4.62
N PHE A 45 10.33 4.34 3.43
CA PHE A 45 11.21 4.19 2.27
C PHE A 45 11.33 5.49 1.46
N SER A 46 10.73 6.59 1.94
CA SER A 46 10.71 7.88 1.25
C SER A 46 10.01 7.82 -0.11
N ILE A 47 9.02 6.95 -0.23
CA ILE A 47 8.24 6.82 -1.47
C ILE A 47 7.06 7.79 -1.41
N ASP A 48 6.85 8.53 -2.49
CA ASP A 48 5.72 9.44 -2.60
C ASP A 48 4.47 8.65 -2.96
N ILE A 49 3.55 8.54 -1.99
CA ILE A 49 2.32 7.77 -2.15
C ILE A 49 1.40 8.38 -3.21
N SER A 50 1.46 9.68 -3.40
CA SER A 50 0.59 10.36 -4.38
C SER A 50 0.81 9.84 -5.80
N GLU A 51 2.01 9.35 -6.10
CA GLU A 51 2.30 8.76 -7.41
C GLU A 51 1.66 7.39 -7.60
N LEU A 52 1.25 6.75 -6.51
CA LEU A 52 0.68 5.41 -6.52
C LEU A 52 -0.85 5.40 -6.41
N GLU A 53 -1.47 6.55 -6.19
CA GLU A 53 -2.92 6.65 -6.08
C GLU A 53 -3.57 6.64 -7.46
N TYR A 54 -4.66 5.90 -7.54
CA TYR A 54 -5.45 5.79 -8.77
C TYR A 54 -6.64 6.71 -8.73
#